data_0162f16c9531a4c2af3b2ae38bbb64e2
#
_entry.id   0162f16c9531a4c2af3b2ae38bbb64e2
#
_cell.length_a   1.000
_cell.length_b   1.000
_cell.length_c   1.000
_cell.angle_alpha   90.00
_cell.angle_beta   90.00
_cell.angle_gamma   90.00
#
_symmetry.space_group_name_H-M   'P 1'
#
loop_
_entity.id
_entity.type
_entity.pdbx_description
1 polymer ?
#
loop_
_entity_poly.entity_id
_entity_poly.type
_entity_poly.pdbx_seq_one_letter_code
_entity_poly.pdbx_strand_id
1 'polypeptide(L)'
;MAKRRNQRHWDAPQLHGDHPRPITRRQFVARGFMTGAAYTTGAGILSLFTDPHAAFAQQQSTLSQDLRDQLSDPCQISTVGAGKIPFICFDLAGGANIAGSNVLIGQQGGQRDFLATNGYSRQGLPGDMIPGLIDPGLQLPYDNFDLGLGFHLDSAFRRGIMSSLDVGREQFINGAVIPARSDNDTGNNPHNPMYGIARAGLGGLGADGSILTLAGSENTDSGGNSMLPQALYDPELRPTKVDRPEDVVNLIDTGDLVGILTKDDATAVMESIYRISERKTNQVNTEITRDAVIKEMINCGYIKAADIADRFGDFVIDPGLDAEIVDQPGLPGTGIFTEVEWNAGDRDANEFRKTAAIMKLVINGFAGAGCIEMGGYDYHGGRRAEGEVKDERAGRCMGACLEYAARRGKPLMMYVFSDGSVSSNGAIDNTMAGRGKGEWVSDNSSTAGTFFLVYNPGRRPTIIGATLEEQAIHQQLGYMSSDGAVQRAATPAANNVNLLVNTVLLNYMALHGEQGEFANVFLNHGLGNSTMQESLTAFTPICDGTIAVPV
;
A
#
# COMPACT_ATOMS: atom_id res chain seq x y z
N MET A 1 53.09 39.76 16.95
CA MET A 1 52.90 38.62 16.05
C MET A 1 51.70 38.90 15.12
N ALA A 2 51.96 39.21 13.87
CA ALA A 2 50.93 39.55 12.88
C ALA A 2 50.26 38.26 12.37
N LYS A 3 48.94 38.15 12.51
CA LYS A 3 48.15 37.06 11.90
C LYS A 3 48.27 37.12 10.37
N ARG A 4 48.91 36.11 9.74
CA ARG A 4 48.89 35.92 8.31
C ARG A 4 47.41 35.80 7.87
N ARG A 5 46.93 36.76 7.07
CA ARG A 5 45.69 36.63 6.29
C ARG A 5 45.89 35.48 5.31
N ASN A 6 45.15 34.40 5.45
CA ASN A 6 45.03 33.37 4.42
C ASN A 6 44.49 34.04 3.15
N GLN A 7 45.37 34.27 2.20
CA GLN A 7 44.93 34.66 0.85
C GLN A 7 44.16 33.48 0.26
N ARG A 8 42.88 33.70 -0.03
CA ARG A 8 42.08 32.71 -0.77
C ARG A 8 42.72 32.50 -2.13
N HIS A 9 42.82 31.23 -2.53
CA HIS A 9 43.27 30.88 -3.88
C HIS A 9 42.35 31.55 -4.88
N TRP A 10 42.88 32.06 -6.01
CA TRP A 10 42.11 32.77 -7.04
C TRP A 10 40.97 31.91 -7.66
N ASP A 11 41.04 30.57 -7.59
CA ASP A 11 40.05 29.58 -7.97
C ASP A 11 39.02 29.25 -6.84
N ALA A 12 39.11 29.89 -5.68
CA ALA A 12 38.17 29.61 -4.61
C ALA A 12 36.81 30.25 -4.95
N PRO A 13 35.68 29.49 -4.87
CA PRO A 13 34.37 30.03 -5.18
C PRO A 13 34.01 31.21 -4.28
N GLN A 14 33.49 32.28 -4.86
CA GLN A 14 33.01 33.43 -4.11
C GLN A 14 31.70 33.02 -3.42
N LEU A 15 31.70 33.11 -2.09
CA LEU A 15 30.54 32.81 -1.27
C LEU A 15 29.75 34.11 -1.06
N HIS A 16 28.54 34.19 -1.63
CA HIS A 16 27.55 35.19 -1.29
C HIS A 16 26.60 34.61 -0.23
N GLY A 17 26.18 35.43 0.76
CA GLY A 17 25.35 34.96 1.89
C GLY A 17 24.01 34.37 1.49
N ASP A 18 23.51 34.74 0.31
CA ASP A 18 22.14 34.42 -0.14
C ASP A 18 22.09 33.41 -1.29
N HIS A 19 23.20 32.80 -1.65
CA HIS A 19 23.22 31.79 -2.72
C HIS A 19 23.91 30.50 -2.27
N PRO A 20 23.37 29.32 -2.64
CA PRO A 20 24.06 28.05 -2.44
C PRO A 20 25.42 28.08 -3.15
N ARG A 21 26.40 27.36 -2.60
CA ARG A 21 27.75 27.29 -3.15
C ARG A 21 27.68 26.81 -4.60
N PRO A 22 28.24 27.57 -5.57
CA PRO A 22 28.32 27.09 -6.94
C PRO A 22 29.10 25.78 -6.98
N ILE A 23 28.50 24.76 -7.60
CA ILE A 23 29.15 23.47 -7.82
C ILE A 23 30.04 23.55 -9.05
N THR A 24 31.23 22.99 -8.97
CA THR A 24 32.11 22.90 -10.12
C THR A 24 31.55 21.90 -11.14
N ARG A 25 31.87 22.07 -12.45
CA ARG A 25 31.52 21.08 -13.49
C ARG A 25 31.92 19.65 -13.08
N ARG A 26 33.04 19.48 -12.39
CA ARG A 26 33.50 18.19 -11.89
C ARG A 26 32.60 17.64 -10.77
N GLN A 27 32.14 18.49 -9.85
CA GLN A 27 31.20 18.10 -8.78
C GLN A 27 29.81 17.78 -9.36
N PHE A 28 29.36 18.55 -10.37
CA PHE A 28 28.12 18.29 -11.07
C PHE A 28 28.13 16.91 -11.77
N VAL A 29 29.18 16.61 -12.53
CA VAL A 29 29.37 15.32 -13.19
C VAL A 29 29.58 14.20 -12.18
N ALA A 30 30.29 14.45 -11.06
CA ALA A 30 30.48 13.46 -10.00
C ALA A 30 29.16 13.14 -9.28
N ARG A 31 28.30 14.13 -9.04
CA ARG A 31 26.97 13.90 -8.46
C ARG A 31 26.08 13.09 -9.43
N GLY A 32 26.04 13.43 -10.70
CA GLY A 32 25.35 12.64 -11.72
C GLY A 32 25.87 11.20 -11.80
N PHE A 33 27.19 11.01 -11.75
CA PHE A 33 27.80 9.68 -11.70
C PHE A 33 27.46 8.93 -10.38
N MET A 34 27.46 9.62 -9.24
CA MET A 34 27.06 9.05 -7.95
C MET A 34 25.57 8.64 -7.96
N THR A 35 24.71 9.44 -8.58
CA THR A 35 23.27 9.12 -8.73
C THR A 35 23.10 7.90 -9.61
N GLY A 36 23.71 7.85 -10.80
CA GLY A 36 23.66 6.68 -11.68
C GLY A 36 24.24 5.42 -11.03
N ALA A 37 25.38 5.54 -10.31
CA ALA A 37 25.98 4.44 -9.57
C ALA A 37 25.12 3.98 -8.37
N ALA A 38 24.44 4.91 -7.69
CA ALA A 38 23.52 4.56 -6.61
C ALA A 38 22.31 3.74 -7.13
N TYR A 39 21.83 4.04 -8.34
CA TYR A 39 20.79 3.23 -9.00
C TYR A 39 21.24 1.81 -9.34
N THR A 40 22.53 1.61 -9.59
CA THR A 40 23.06 0.28 -9.98
C THR A 40 23.56 -0.55 -8.82
N THR A 41 23.87 0.05 -7.67
CA THR A 41 24.48 -0.62 -6.51
C THR A 41 23.69 -0.51 -5.22
N GLY A 42 22.69 0.36 -5.17
CA GLY A 42 21.83 0.54 -4.00
C GLY A 42 20.71 -0.49 -3.97
N ALA A 43 20.58 -1.22 -2.88
CA ALA A 43 19.40 -2.02 -2.60
C ALA A 43 18.17 -1.09 -2.59
N GLY A 44 17.26 -1.27 -3.52
CA GLY A 44 16.03 -0.49 -3.59
C GLY A 44 15.88 0.33 -4.87
N ILE A 45 16.09 -0.32 -6.02
CA ILE A 45 15.67 0.28 -7.28
C ILE A 45 14.15 0.26 -7.30
N LEU A 46 13.52 1.43 -7.14
CA LEU A 46 12.16 1.62 -7.57
C LEU A 46 12.10 1.34 -9.07
N SER A 47 11.67 0.13 -9.46
CA SER A 47 11.34 -0.12 -10.85
C SER A 47 10.01 0.55 -11.10
N LEU A 48 10.03 1.63 -11.85
CA LEU A 48 8.83 2.37 -12.22
C LEU A 48 8.06 1.55 -13.23
N PHE A 49 7.04 0.86 -12.74
CA PHE A 49 6.07 0.16 -13.57
C PHE A 49 4.76 0.89 -13.44
N THR A 50 4.63 1.91 -14.23
CA THR A 50 3.33 2.52 -14.49
C THR A 50 2.81 2.00 -15.79
N ASP A 51 1.52 1.80 -15.89
CA ASP A 51 0.86 1.89 -17.16
C ASP A 51 1.06 3.31 -17.69
N PRO A 52 1.91 3.53 -18.71
CA PRO A 52 2.08 4.85 -19.28
C PRO A 52 0.80 5.36 -19.94
N HIS A 53 -0.15 4.46 -20.24
CA HIS A 53 -1.37 4.81 -20.94
C HIS A 53 -2.49 5.30 -20.02
N ALA A 54 -2.55 4.88 -18.75
CA ALA A 54 -3.69 5.24 -17.90
C ALA A 54 -3.57 6.61 -17.21
N ALA A 55 -2.35 7.03 -16.83
CA ALA A 55 -2.13 8.33 -16.19
C ALA A 55 -1.66 9.41 -17.17
N PHE A 56 -1.01 9.01 -18.28
CA PHE A 56 -0.32 9.90 -19.22
C PHE A 56 -0.64 9.60 -20.68
N ALA A 57 -1.80 9.04 -20.99
CA ALA A 57 -2.23 8.64 -22.34
C ALA A 57 -2.19 9.75 -23.40
N GLN A 58 -1.83 10.98 -23.04
CA GLN A 58 -1.76 12.12 -23.96
C GLN A 58 -0.40 12.81 -24.01
N GLN A 59 0.59 12.42 -23.19
CA GLN A 59 1.93 13.01 -23.30
C GLN A 59 2.83 12.08 -24.10
N GLN A 60 3.23 12.54 -25.30
CA GLN A 60 4.27 11.85 -26.06
C GLN A 60 5.58 11.90 -25.30
N SER A 61 6.26 10.76 -25.19
CA SER A 61 7.61 10.69 -24.64
C SER A 61 8.55 11.61 -25.42
N THR A 62 9.27 12.48 -24.72
CA THR A 62 10.27 13.38 -25.27
C THR A 62 11.65 12.74 -25.39
N LEU A 63 11.83 11.53 -24.82
CA LEU A 63 13.03 10.72 -24.98
C LEU A 63 13.36 10.46 -26.43
N SER A 64 14.63 10.57 -26.79
CA SER A 64 15.13 10.21 -28.10
C SER A 64 14.92 8.72 -28.41
N GLN A 65 14.72 8.38 -29.68
CA GLN A 65 14.37 7.03 -30.10
C GLN A 65 15.45 6.00 -29.69
N ASP A 66 16.72 6.35 -29.79
CA ASP A 66 17.84 5.49 -29.43
C ASP A 66 17.85 5.14 -27.94
N LEU A 67 17.44 6.04 -27.04
CA LEU A 67 17.27 5.74 -25.61
C LEU A 67 16.06 4.86 -25.37
N ARG A 68 14.94 5.10 -26.06
CA ARG A 68 13.75 4.24 -25.96
C ARG A 68 14.04 2.80 -26.39
N ASP A 69 14.82 2.62 -27.44
CA ASP A 69 15.23 1.29 -27.89
C ASP A 69 16.10 0.59 -26.84
N GLN A 70 16.99 1.33 -26.17
CA GLN A 70 17.85 0.79 -25.11
C GLN A 70 17.12 0.50 -23.80
N LEU A 71 15.96 1.12 -23.52
CA LEU A 71 15.12 0.77 -22.38
C LEU A 71 14.68 -0.71 -22.45
N SER A 72 14.36 -1.19 -23.63
CA SER A 72 13.92 -2.57 -23.85
C SER A 72 15.09 -3.55 -24.03
N ASP A 73 16.18 -3.16 -24.69
CA ASP A 73 17.37 -3.96 -24.93
C ASP A 73 18.60 -3.05 -25.06
N PRO A 74 19.67 -3.16 -24.24
CA PRO A 74 19.94 -4.24 -23.28
C PRO A 74 19.41 -4.02 -21.86
N CYS A 75 18.82 -2.87 -21.56
CA CYS A 75 18.52 -2.50 -20.18
C CYS A 75 17.35 -3.28 -19.56
N GLN A 76 16.58 -4.00 -20.38
CA GLN A 76 15.48 -4.88 -19.99
C GLN A 76 14.58 -4.22 -18.90
N ILE A 77 14.27 -2.94 -19.07
CA ILE A 77 13.32 -2.26 -18.21
C ILE A 77 11.95 -2.81 -18.58
N SER A 78 11.54 -3.79 -17.83
CA SER A 78 10.32 -4.52 -18.11
C SER A 78 9.09 -3.71 -17.73
N THR A 79 8.06 -3.81 -18.55
CA THR A 79 6.71 -3.30 -18.28
C THR A 79 5.76 -4.40 -17.78
N VAL A 80 6.26 -5.61 -17.56
CA VAL A 80 5.47 -6.72 -17.02
C VAL A 80 5.02 -6.35 -15.61
N GLY A 81 3.73 -6.51 -15.34
CA GLY A 81 3.09 -6.03 -14.10
C GLY A 81 2.64 -4.57 -14.14
N ALA A 82 3.05 -3.78 -15.15
CA ALA A 82 2.48 -2.45 -15.37
C ALA A 82 0.95 -2.55 -15.62
N GLY A 83 0.20 -1.60 -15.08
CA GLY A 83 -1.25 -1.59 -15.23
C GLY A 83 -1.99 -2.58 -14.32
N LYS A 84 -1.32 -3.22 -13.38
CA LYS A 84 -2.01 -4.00 -12.33
C LYS A 84 -2.68 -3.07 -11.32
N ILE A 85 -3.72 -3.59 -10.67
CA ILE A 85 -4.44 -2.85 -9.63
C ILE A 85 -3.46 -2.50 -8.50
N PRO A 86 -3.32 -1.22 -8.12
CA PRO A 86 -2.53 -0.82 -6.97
C PRO A 86 -2.96 -1.57 -5.71
N PHE A 87 -1.99 -2.02 -4.93
CA PHE A 87 -2.23 -2.78 -3.71
C PHE A 87 -1.58 -2.09 -2.51
N ILE A 88 -2.38 -1.82 -1.47
CA ILE A 88 -1.88 -1.27 -0.20
C ILE A 88 -2.35 -2.18 0.93
N CYS A 89 -1.45 -2.60 1.80
CA CYS A 89 -1.83 -3.27 3.02
C CYS A 89 -1.54 -2.41 4.26
N PHE A 90 -2.42 -2.55 5.26
CA PHE A 90 -2.28 -1.99 6.59
C PHE A 90 -1.90 -3.11 7.55
N ASP A 91 -0.70 -3.00 8.12
CA ASP A 91 -0.17 -3.89 9.14
C ASP A 91 -0.45 -3.27 10.52
N LEU A 92 -1.53 -3.68 11.16
CA LEU A 92 -1.93 -3.21 12.49
C LEU A 92 -1.24 -4.08 13.56
N ALA A 93 0.04 -3.81 13.78
CA ALA A 93 0.92 -4.68 14.55
C ALA A 93 0.58 -4.71 16.05
N GLY A 94 0.32 -5.90 16.60
CA GLY A 94 0.14 -6.17 18.01
C GLY A 94 -1.22 -6.72 18.44
N GLY A 95 -2.14 -7.02 17.54
CA GLY A 95 -3.43 -7.60 17.88
C GLY A 95 -4.60 -6.61 17.92
N ALA A 96 -4.98 -6.11 16.74
CA ALA A 96 -6.11 -5.18 16.57
C ALA A 96 -7.46 -5.88 16.68
N ASN A 97 -8.46 -5.14 17.15
CA ASN A 97 -9.86 -5.55 17.06
C ASN A 97 -10.39 -5.31 15.63
N ILE A 98 -10.42 -6.35 14.83
CA ILE A 98 -11.05 -6.28 13.50
C ILE A 98 -12.49 -6.76 13.57
N ALA A 99 -12.74 -7.94 14.16
CA ALA A 99 -14.05 -8.56 14.23
C ALA A 99 -15.00 -7.88 15.23
N GLY A 100 -16.26 -7.85 14.90
CA GLY A 100 -17.36 -7.43 15.78
C GLY A 100 -17.53 -5.93 15.90
N SER A 101 -16.79 -5.26 16.77
CA SER A 101 -16.99 -3.83 16.99
C SER A 101 -16.43 -2.95 15.86
N ASN A 102 -15.72 -3.52 14.90
CA ASN A 102 -15.34 -2.87 13.65
C ASN A 102 -16.04 -3.55 12.45
N VAL A 103 -15.50 -4.66 11.92
CA VAL A 103 -16.09 -5.40 10.81
C VAL A 103 -16.99 -6.49 11.35
N LEU A 104 -18.21 -6.60 10.83
CA LEU A 104 -19.12 -7.66 11.22
C LEU A 104 -18.64 -8.98 10.62
N ILE A 105 -18.62 -10.03 11.45
CA ILE A 105 -18.41 -11.40 11.01
C ILE A 105 -19.56 -12.23 11.57
N GLY A 106 -20.25 -12.92 10.68
CA GLY A 106 -21.39 -13.75 11.03
C GLY A 106 -21.08 -15.24 11.03
N GLN A 107 -22.14 -16.03 11.10
CA GLN A 107 -22.12 -17.48 11.01
C GLN A 107 -22.04 -17.93 9.52
N GLN A 108 -22.40 -19.17 9.22
CA GLN A 108 -22.22 -19.79 7.91
C GLN A 108 -22.97 -19.08 6.76
N GLY A 109 -24.04 -18.36 7.08
CA GLY A 109 -24.81 -17.55 6.12
C GLY A 109 -24.21 -16.17 5.82
N GLY A 110 -22.98 -15.88 6.26
CA GLY A 110 -22.30 -14.61 6.01
C GLY A 110 -22.58 -13.54 7.07
N GLN A 111 -22.21 -12.28 6.80
CA GLN A 111 -22.22 -11.18 7.77
C GLN A 111 -23.61 -10.88 8.37
N ARG A 112 -24.70 -11.24 7.67
CA ARG A 112 -26.08 -11.06 8.14
C ARG A 112 -26.66 -12.27 8.90
N ASP A 113 -25.93 -13.38 8.95
CA ASP A 113 -26.22 -14.51 9.82
C ASP A 113 -25.57 -14.25 11.20
N PHE A 114 -26.26 -13.44 12.01
CA PHE A 114 -25.70 -12.82 13.20
C PHE A 114 -25.30 -13.86 14.26
N LEU A 115 -24.25 -13.52 15.00
CA LEU A 115 -23.82 -14.28 16.18
C LEU A 115 -24.85 -14.17 17.30
N ALA A 116 -24.74 -15.04 18.32
CA ALA A 116 -25.46 -14.86 19.57
C ALA A 116 -24.88 -13.65 20.36
N THR A 117 -25.67 -13.12 21.28
CA THR A 117 -25.28 -11.96 22.10
C THR A 117 -23.94 -12.16 22.83
N ASN A 118 -23.69 -13.38 23.34
CA ASN A 118 -22.41 -13.70 23.98
C ASN A 118 -21.23 -13.69 23.01
N GLY A 119 -21.44 -14.04 21.76
CA GLY A 119 -20.42 -13.93 20.70
C GLY A 119 -20.04 -12.48 20.44
N TYR A 120 -21.02 -11.62 20.27
CA TYR A 120 -20.79 -10.18 20.12
C TYR A 120 -20.18 -9.54 21.38
N SER A 121 -20.64 -9.94 22.57
CA SER A 121 -20.05 -9.47 23.82
C SER A 121 -18.55 -9.79 23.91
N ARG A 122 -18.15 -10.99 23.48
CA ARG A 122 -16.74 -11.38 23.39
C ARG A 122 -15.95 -10.52 22.41
N GLN A 123 -16.61 -10.03 21.36
CA GLN A 123 -16.06 -9.13 20.35
C GLN A 123 -16.25 -7.64 20.70
N GLY A 124 -16.53 -7.33 21.97
CA GLY A 124 -16.60 -5.98 22.50
C GLY A 124 -17.88 -5.21 22.22
N LEU A 125 -18.99 -5.88 21.84
CA LEU A 125 -20.29 -5.26 21.68
C LEU A 125 -21.23 -5.66 22.82
N PRO A 126 -21.74 -4.70 23.62
CA PRO A 126 -22.76 -4.98 24.62
C PRO A 126 -24.08 -5.38 23.98
N GLY A 127 -24.94 -6.05 24.76
CA GLY A 127 -26.18 -6.66 24.26
C GLY A 127 -27.22 -5.71 23.69
N ASP A 128 -27.12 -4.43 23.96
CA ASP A 128 -27.97 -3.35 23.42
C ASP A 128 -27.38 -2.65 22.18
N MET A 129 -26.14 -3.02 21.77
CA MET A 129 -25.47 -2.50 20.57
C MET A 129 -25.18 -3.59 19.52
N ILE A 130 -25.79 -4.76 19.61
CA ILE A 130 -25.51 -5.86 18.67
C ILE A 130 -26.22 -5.63 17.32
N PRO A 131 -25.67 -6.16 16.21
CA PRO A 131 -26.31 -6.17 14.90
C PRO A 131 -27.74 -6.74 14.95
N GLY A 132 -28.62 -6.19 14.12
CA GLY A 132 -30.05 -6.51 14.12
C GLY A 132 -30.89 -5.66 15.08
N LEU A 133 -30.26 -4.90 15.98
CA LEU A 133 -30.94 -3.88 16.79
C LEU A 133 -30.78 -2.49 16.14
N ILE A 134 -31.62 -1.57 16.62
CA ILE A 134 -31.62 -0.16 16.16
C ILE A 134 -31.03 0.72 17.25
N ASP A 135 -30.08 1.57 16.88
CA ASP A 135 -29.56 2.61 17.77
C ASP A 135 -30.67 3.58 18.17
N PRO A 136 -30.93 3.76 19.48
CA PRO A 136 -32.06 4.59 19.92
C PRO A 136 -31.86 6.09 19.66
N GLY A 137 -30.64 6.56 19.50
CA GLY A 137 -30.31 7.97 19.24
C GLY A 137 -30.36 8.30 17.76
N LEU A 138 -29.76 7.46 16.92
CA LEU A 138 -29.63 7.68 15.49
C LEU A 138 -30.82 7.10 14.67
N GLN A 139 -31.61 6.19 15.27
CA GLN A 139 -32.69 5.45 14.60
C GLN A 139 -32.19 4.66 13.37
N LEU A 140 -30.95 4.18 13.40
CA LEU A 140 -30.29 3.38 12.38
C LEU A 140 -29.95 1.99 12.93
N PRO A 141 -29.95 0.94 12.09
CA PRO A 141 -29.50 -0.39 12.50
C PRO A 141 -28.00 -0.37 12.87
N TYR A 142 -27.62 -1.19 13.86
CA TYR A 142 -26.22 -1.33 14.23
C TYR A 142 -25.36 -2.02 13.18
N ASP A 143 -25.96 -2.66 12.16
CA ASP A 143 -25.30 -3.22 11.00
C ASP A 143 -25.34 -2.21 9.83
N ASN A 144 -24.18 -1.77 9.37
CA ASN A 144 -24.02 -0.80 8.30
C ASN A 144 -23.24 -1.37 7.12
N PHE A 145 -23.77 -1.19 5.89
CA PHE A 145 -23.20 -1.73 4.65
C PHE A 145 -22.92 -0.64 3.60
N ASP A 146 -22.75 0.62 4.01
CA ASP A 146 -22.49 1.72 3.06
C ASP A 146 -21.26 1.47 2.20
N LEU A 147 -20.20 0.90 2.79
CA LEU A 147 -18.96 0.51 2.10
C LEU A 147 -19.05 -0.85 1.38
N GLY A 148 -20.26 -1.42 1.24
CA GLY A 148 -20.46 -2.76 0.71
C GLY A 148 -20.19 -3.86 1.72
N LEU A 149 -19.05 -3.85 2.40
CA LEU A 149 -18.73 -4.71 3.53
C LEU A 149 -19.51 -4.26 4.78
N GLY A 150 -19.97 -5.22 5.59
CA GLY A 150 -20.69 -4.95 6.84
C GLY A 150 -19.76 -4.49 7.95
N PHE A 151 -20.00 -3.28 8.45
CA PHE A 151 -19.37 -2.70 9.62
C PHE A 151 -20.40 -2.52 10.74
N HIS A 152 -19.97 -2.54 11.98
CA HIS A 152 -20.78 -2.02 13.06
C HIS A 152 -21.04 -0.53 12.84
N LEU A 153 -22.26 -0.03 13.12
CA LEU A 153 -22.63 1.37 12.91
C LEU A 153 -21.63 2.33 13.57
N ASP A 154 -21.21 2.01 14.79
CA ASP A 154 -20.21 2.75 15.56
C ASP A 154 -18.78 2.19 15.42
N SER A 155 -18.44 1.58 14.29
CA SER A 155 -17.07 1.12 14.01
C SER A 155 -16.10 2.30 13.93
N ALA A 156 -15.00 2.21 14.67
CA ALA A 156 -13.93 3.21 14.61
C ALA A 156 -13.26 3.25 13.22
N PHE A 157 -13.00 2.10 12.60
CA PHE A 157 -12.49 2.04 11.22
C PHE A 157 -13.45 2.75 10.26
N ARG A 158 -14.75 2.43 10.32
CA ARG A 158 -15.74 3.05 9.44
C ARG A 158 -15.80 4.56 9.64
N ARG A 159 -15.83 5.06 10.90
CA ARG A 159 -15.84 6.50 11.17
C ARG A 159 -14.63 7.18 10.53
N GLY A 160 -13.44 6.62 10.73
CA GLY A 160 -12.21 7.12 10.12
C GLY A 160 -12.25 7.10 8.60
N ILE A 161 -12.66 5.99 7.97
CA ILE A 161 -12.81 5.89 6.52
C ILE A 161 -13.75 6.96 5.98
N MET A 162 -14.94 7.06 6.55
CA MET A 162 -15.96 8.01 6.09
C MET A 162 -15.56 9.47 6.28
N SER A 163 -14.70 9.78 7.27
CA SER A 163 -14.20 11.13 7.49
C SER A 163 -13.18 11.60 6.43
N SER A 164 -12.63 10.66 5.65
CA SER A 164 -11.68 10.97 4.57
C SER A 164 -12.32 10.98 3.19
N LEU A 165 -13.46 10.32 3.03
CA LEU A 165 -14.12 10.17 1.74
C LEU A 165 -15.00 11.38 1.42
N ASP A 166 -14.91 11.87 0.19
CA ASP A 166 -15.89 12.78 -0.36
C ASP A 166 -17.26 12.07 -0.49
N VAL A 167 -18.34 12.83 -0.32
CA VAL A 167 -19.71 12.33 -0.36
C VAL A 167 -19.99 11.57 -1.66
N GLY A 168 -20.49 10.35 -1.54
CA GLY A 168 -20.84 9.48 -2.67
C GLY A 168 -19.71 8.56 -3.14
N ARG A 169 -18.51 8.66 -2.56
CA ARG A 169 -17.41 7.73 -2.92
C ARG A 169 -17.66 6.32 -2.41
N GLU A 170 -18.34 6.19 -1.28
CA GLU A 170 -18.67 4.89 -0.64
C GLU A 170 -19.43 3.97 -1.57
N GLN A 171 -20.20 4.49 -2.51
CA GLN A 171 -20.96 3.68 -3.47
C GLN A 171 -20.09 2.88 -4.47
N PHE A 172 -18.82 3.24 -4.62
CA PHE A 172 -17.85 2.59 -5.50
C PHE A 172 -16.91 1.62 -4.76
N ILE A 173 -17.13 1.45 -3.46
CA ILE A 173 -16.34 0.56 -2.61
C ILE A 173 -17.14 -0.70 -2.31
N ASN A 174 -16.46 -1.84 -2.26
CA ASN A 174 -16.95 -3.09 -1.71
C ASN A 174 -15.81 -3.80 -0.95
N GLY A 175 -16.12 -4.84 -0.22
CA GLY A 175 -15.11 -5.55 0.55
C GLY A 175 -15.50 -6.98 0.82
N ALA A 176 -14.53 -7.76 1.32
CA ALA A 176 -14.76 -9.07 1.87
C ALA A 176 -13.96 -9.27 3.15
N VAL A 177 -14.47 -10.11 4.04
CA VAL A 177 -13.86 -10.44 5.32
C VAL A 177 -13.46 -11.90 5.36
N ILE A 178 -12.31 -12.19 5.98
CA ILE A 178 -11.77 -13.53 6.15
C ILE A 178 -11.58 -13.79 7.64
N PRO A 179 -12.50 -14.49 8.30
CA PRO A 179 -12.29 -14.94 9.68
C PRO A 179 -11.20 -16.03 9.69
N ALA A 180 -10.07 -15.70 10.28
CA ALA A 180 -8.93 -16.58 10.37
C ALA A 180 -8.25 -16.41 11.73
N ARG A 181 -7.89 -17.52 12.37
CA ARG A 181 -7.14 -17.49 13.62
C ARG A 181 -5.73 -16.98 13.37
N SER A 182 -5.27 -16.15 14.27
CA SER A 182 -3.91 -15.67 14.32
C SER A 182 -3.39 -15.79 15.75
N ASP A 183 -2.20 -16.32 15.93
CA ASP A 183 -1.52 -16.31 17.22
C ASP A 183 -1.02 -14.90 17.51
N ASN A 184 -1.12 -14.41 18.72
CA ASN A 184 -0.78 -13.04 19.08
C ASN A 184 0.74 -12.86 19.23
N ASP A 185 1.47 -13.11 18.17
CA ASP A 185 2.93 -13.03 18.13
C ASP A 185 3.41 -12.57 16.75
N THR A 186 3.80 -11.31 16.66
CA THR A 186 4.32 -10.64 15.45
C THR A 186 5.45 -11.43 14.79
N GLY A 187 6.30 -12.10 15.60
CA GLY A 187 7.42 -12.89 15.11
C GLY A 187 7.07 -14.23 14.47
N ASN A 188 5.83 -14.71 14.61
CA ASN A 188 5.40 -16.04 14.18
C ASN A 188 4.25 -16.05 13.17
N ASN A 189 3.66 -14.89 12.87
CA ASN A 189 2.48 -14.79 12.02
C ASN A 189 2.76 -14.11 10.67
N PRO A 190 2.93 -14.88 9.59
CA PRO A 190 3.27 -14.36 8.29
C PRO A 190 2.04 -13.81 7.54
N HIS A 191 1.49 -12.69 8.00
CA HIS A 191 0.31 -12.04 7.42
C HIS A 191 0.59 -11.19 6.19
N ASN A 192 1.84 -10.76 5.98
CA ASN A 192 2.18 -9.77 4.96
C ASN A 192 2.21 -10.40 3.55
N PRO A 193 1.36 -9.96 2.60
CA PRO A 193 1.24 -10.56 1.27
C PRO A 193 2.17 -9.94 0.22
N MET A 194 2.95 -8.92 0.53
CA MET A 194 3.63 -8.04 -0.43
C MET A 194 4.39 -8.78 -1.54
N TYR A 195 5.21 -9.77 -1.19
CA TYR A 195 5.95 -10.57 -2.18
C TYR A 195 5.05 -11.40 -3.08
N GLY A 196 3.95 -11.90 -2.51
CA GLY A 196 2.94 -12.61 -3.29
C GLY A 196 2.24 -11.70 -4.29
N ILE A 197 1.94 -10.46 -3.91
CA ILE A 197 1.36 -9.45 -4.80
C ILE A 197 2.33 -9.14 -5.95
N ALA A 198 3.63 -8.96 -5.67
CA ALA A 198 4.63 -8.77 -6.71
C ALA A 198 4.67 -9.96 -7.68
N ARG A 199 4.66 -11.19 -7.14
CA ARG A 199 4.62 -12.42 -7.97
C ARG A 199 3.34 -12.54 -8.78
N ALA A 200 2.18 -12.24 -8.20
CA ALA A 200 0.89 -12.21 -8.90
C ALA A 200 0.86 -11.14 -9.99
N GLY A 201 1.45 -9.98 -9.75
CA GLY A 201 1.56 -8.89 -10.73
C GLY A 201 2.33 -9.27 -12.00
N LEU A 202 3.17 -10.29 -11.96
CA LEU A 202 3.90 -10.82 -13.12
C LEU A 202 3.05 -11.71 -14.03
N GLY A 203 1.75 -11.95 -13.71
CA GLY A 203 0.86 -12.77 -14.52
C GLY A 203 1.28 -14.23 -14.64
N GLY A 204 2.03 -14.76 -13.68
CA GLY A 204 2.47 -16.16 -13.62
C GLY A 204 3.40 -16.63 -14.71
N LEU A 205 3.71 -15.83 -15.66
CA LEU A 205 4.69 -16.13 -16.69
C LEU A 205 6.05 -15.78 -16.12
N GLY A 206 6.83 -16.72 -15.67
CA GLY A 206 8.20 -16.54 -15.17
C GLY A 206 9.07 -15.73 -16.13
N ALA A 207 8.69 -14.48 -16.31
CA ALA A 207 9.39 -13.51 -17.12
C ALA A 207 10.60 -13.04 -16.32
N ASP A 208 11.76 -13.41 -16.77
CA ASP A 208 13.01 -12.88 -16.29
C ASP A 208 12.92 -11.35 -16.14
N GLY A 209 12.95 -10.88 -14.91
CA GLY A 209 13.47 -9.56 -14.62
C GLY A 209 12.51 -8.41 -14.41
N SER A 210 11.18 -8.56 -14.34
CA SER A 210 10.31 -7.42 -14.06
C SER A 210 9.49 -7.58 -12.80
N ILE A 211 10.11 -7.19 -11.74
CA ILE A 211 9.59 -7.25 -10.40
C ILE A 211 8.94 -5.91 -10.09
N LEU A 212 7.66 -5.92 -9.70
CA LEU A 212 7.01 -4.74 -9.14
C LEU A 212 7.76 -4.30 -7.88
N THR A 213 8.21 -3.07 -7.84
CA THR A 213 8.85 -2.52 -6.64
C THR A 213 7.88 -2.46 -5.49
N LEU A 214 8.35 -2.84 -4.32
CA LEU A 214 7.61 -2.82 -3.08
C LEU A 214 8.05 -1.62 -2.23
N ALA A 215 7.11 -0.93 -1.60
CA ALA A 215 7.36 0.13 -0.64
C ALA A 215 6.84 -0.28 0.74
N GLY A 216 7.60 -0.09 1.80
CA GLY A 216 7.19 -0.41 3.16
C GLY A 216 7.56 0.68 4.14
N SER A 217 6.75 0.89 5.19
CA SER A 217 7.03 1.91 6.18
C SER A 217 8.12 1.52 7.18
N GLU A 218 8.48 0.21 7.24
CA GLU A 218 9.51 -0.28 8.14
C GLU A 218 10.72 -0.84 7.38
N ASN A 219 11.90 -0.78 8.01
CA ASN A 219 13.14 -1.33 7.45
C ASN A 219 13.28 -2.82 7.80
N THR A 220 12.30 -3.60 7.42
CA THR A 220 12.23 -5.05 7.61
C THR A 220 12.16 -5.77 6.27
N ASP A 221 12.24 -7.09 6.27
CA ASP A 221 12.09 -7.86 5.04
C ASP A 221 10.64 -7.82 4.51
N SER A 222 9.65 -7.59 5.36
CA SER A 222 8.25 -7.46 4.96
C SER A 222 7.82 -6.02 4.64
N GLY A 223 8.63 -5.02 5.00
CA GLY A 223 8.25 -3.60 4.92
C GLY A 223 7.25 -3.15 5.99
N GLY A 224 6.87 -4.05 6.90
CA GLY A 224 6.02 -3.86 8.07
C GLY A 224 6.63 -4.55 9.30
N ASN A 225 5.84 -4.71 10.37
CA ASN A 225 6.25 -5.46 11.56
C ASN A 225 5.87 -6.94 11.48
N SER A 226 4.74 -7.26 10.86
CA SER A 226 4.33 -8.65 10.67
C SER A 226 5.21 -9.34 9.62
N MET A 227 5.48 -10.62 9.83
CA MET A 227 6.26 -11.43 8.92
C MET A 227 5.56 -11.62 7.57
N LEU A 228 6.32 -12.07 6.60
CA LEU A 228 5.84 -12.56 5.31
C LEU A 228 5.92 -14.11 5.27
N PRO A 229 5.09 -14.80 4.46
CA PRO A 229 5.26 -16.23 4.23
C PRO A 229 6.64 -16.53 3.64
N GLN A 230 7.42 -17.38 4.32
CA GLN A 230 8.79 -17.72 3.91
C GLN A 230 8.88 -18.31 2.49
N ALA A 231 7.83 -19.01 2.05
CA ALA A 231 7.77 -19.57 0.69
C ALA A 231 7.64 -18.51 -0.42
N LEU A 232 7.29 -17.29 -0.05
CA LEU A 232 7.15 -16.16 -0.98
C LEU A 232 8.38 -15.24 -0.96
N TYR A 233 9.26 -15.40 0.03
CA TYR A 233 10.42 -14.51 0.21
C TYR A 233 11.34 -14.52 -1.00
N ASP A 234 11.70 -13.33 -1.44
CA ASP A 234 12.66 -13.07 -2.49
C ASP A 234 13.55 -11.89 -2.06
N PRO A 235 14.83 -12.10 -1.79
CA PRO A 235 15.71 -11.05 -1.31
C PRO A 235 15.91 -9.89 -2.31
N GLU A 236 15.65 -10.12 -3.59
CA GLU A 236 15.74 -9.09 -4.63
C GLU A 236 14.53 -8.13 -4.60
N LEU A 237 13.43 -8.55 -3.97
CA LEU A 237 12.18 -7.79 -3.83
C LEU A 237 12.05 -7.02 -2.53
N ARG A 238 13.08 -6.97 -1.71
CA ARG A 238 12.98 -6.34 -0.40
C ARG A 238 12.35 -4.95 -0.51
N PRO A 239 11.27 -4.66 0.28
CA PRO A 239 10.60 -3.37 0.22
C PRO A 239 11.55 -2.20 0.53
N THR A 240 11.44 -1.15 -0.27
CA THR A 240 12.14 0.10 0.03
C THR A 240 11.43 0.81 1.18
N LYS A 241 12.19 1.22 2.20
CA LYS A 241 11.61 1.97 3.33
C LYS A 241 11.14 3.35 2.89
N VAL A 242 9.87 3.65 3.20
CA VAL A 242 9.22 4.94 2.96
C VAL A 242 8.29 5.23 4.13
N ASP A 243 8.68 6.09 5.06
CA ASP A 243 7.87 6.41 6.24
C ASP A 243 7.51 7.92 6.36
N ARG A 244 7.98 8.74 5.40
CA ARG A 244 7.71 10.18 5.36
C ARG A 244 7.81 10.76 3.94
N PRO A 245 7.28 11.97 3.70
CA PRO A 245 7.29 12.63 2.40
C PRO A 245 8.69 12.78 1.79
N GLU A 246 9.70 13.08 2.61
CA GLU A 246 11.08 13.27 2.15
C GLU A 246 11.67 12.00 1.55
N ASP A 247 11.23 10.82 1.99
CA ASP A 247 11.69 9.55 1.43
C ASP A 247 11.20 9.39 -0.02
N VAL A 248 9.97 9.83 -0.31
CA VAL A 248 9.41 9.83 -1.68
C VAL A 248 10.22 10.75 -2.58
N VAL A 249 10.49 11.97 -2.11
CA VAL A 249 11.30 12.94 -2.86
C VAL A 249 12.69 12.37 -3.15
N ASN A 250 13.35 11.79 -2.14
CA ASN A 250 14.69 11.23 -2.29
C ASN A 250 14.76 10.01 -3.24
N LEU A 251 13.67 9.24 -3.35
CA LEU A 251 13.61 8.07 -4.24
C LEU A 251 13.44 8.45 -5.72
N ILE A 252 12.71 9.53 -5.99
CA ILE A 252 12.30 9.92 -7.33
C ILE A 252 13.11 11.12 -7.82
N ASP A 253 13.71 11.88 -6.90
CA ASP A 253 14.48 13.07 -7.23
C ASP A 253 15.65 12.73 -8.16
N THR A 254 15.57 13.24 -9.38
CA THR A 254 16.64 13.16 -10.38
C THR A 254 17.76 14.17 -10.11
N GLY A 255 17.79 14.78 -8.93
CA GLY A 255 18.74 15.80 -8.47
C GLY A 255 18.14 17.20 -8.47
N ASP A 256 18.97 18.20 -8.13
CA ASP A 256 18.61 19.62 -8.00
C ASP A 256 17.98 20.26 -9.29
N LEU A 257 17.68 19.47 -10.30
CA LEU A 257 17.10 19.91 -11.58
C LEU A 257 15.57 19.86 -11.60
N VAL A 258 14.97 19.04 -10.73
CA VAL A 258 13.51 18.97 -10.61
C VAL A 258 12.98 20.26 -9.98
N GLY A 259 12.01 20.88 -10.61
CA GLY A 259 11.43 22.15 -10.17
C GLY A 259 12.18 23.41 -10.66
N ILE A 260 13.37 23.25 -11.29
CA ILE A 260 14.12 24.36 -11.90
C ILE A 260 13.97 24.35 -13.42
N LEU A 261 13.90 23.16 -14.02
CA LEU A 261 13.76 22.95 -15.46
C LEU A 261 12.35 22.47 -15.80
N THR A 262 11.93 22.77 -17.03
CA THR A 262 10.75 22.09 -17.59
C THR A 262 11.05 20.59 -17.74
N LYS A 263 10.00 19.76 -17.85
CA LYS A 263 10.13 18.34 -18.13
C LYS A 263 11.05 18.06 -19.33
N ASP A 264 10.80 18.75 -20.44
CA ASP A 264 11.57 18.57 -21.67
C ASP A 264 13.04 18.93 -21.49
N ASP A 265 13.33 20.04 -20.78
CA ASP A 265 14.69 20.45 -20.49
C ASP A 265 15.38 19.46 -19.52
N ALA A 266 14.67 18.97 -18.51
CA ALA A 266 15.19 17.98 -17.57
C ALA A 266 15.52 16.67 -18.29
N THR A 267 14.62 16.18 -19.14
CA THR A 267 14.84 15.00 -19.99
C THR A 267 16.05 15.19 -20.91
N ALA A 268 16.14 16.32 -21.61
CA ALA A 268 17.28 16.62 -22.50
C ALA A 268 18.61 16.69 -21.74
N VAL A 269 18.61 17.22 -20.52
CA VAL A 269 19.81 17.25 -19.65
C VAL A 269 20.20 15.83 -19.24
N MET A 270 19.25 14.99 -18.82
CA MET A 270 19.50 13.60 -18.43
C MET A 270 20.03 12.78 -19.62
N GLU A 271 19.47 12.94 -20.81
CA GLU A 271 20.01 12.34 -22.03
C GLU A 271 21.46 12.79 -22.31
N SER A 272 21.74 14.08 -22.15
CA SER A 272 23.09 14.61 -22.33
C SER A 272 24.09 14.04 -21.32
N ILE A 273 23.66 13.87 -20.07
CA ILE A 273 24.45 13.21 -19.01
C ILE A 273 24.73 11.76 -19.40
N TYR A 274 23.72 11.02 -19.85
CA TYR A 274 23.89 9.65 -20.35
C TYR A 274 24.96 9.60 -21.46
N ARG A 275 24.81 10.38 -22.52
CA ARG A 275 25.73 10.37 -23.68
C ARG A 275 27.17 10.72 -23.30
N ILE A 276 27.35 11.66 -22.37
CA ILE A 276 28.68 12.02 -21.82
C ILE A 276 29.25 10.87 -20.99
N SER A 277 28.41 10.26 -20.15
CA SER A 277 28.82 9.17 -19.26
C SER A 277 29.17 7.92 -20.06
N GLU A 278 28.39 7.55 -21.05
CA GLU A 278 28.65 6.44 -21.96
C GLU A 278 30.02 6.60 -22.64
N ARG A 279 30.27 7.77 -23.24
CA ARG A 279 31.57 8.05 -23.89
C ARG A 279 32.75 7.93 -22.91
N LYS A 280 32.59 8.41 -21.68
CA LYS A 280 33.65 8.33 -20.65
C LYS A 280 33.83 6.91 -20.15
N THR A 281 32.74 6.20 -19.88
CA THR A 281 32.75 4.83 -19.38
C THR A 281 33.41 3.89 -20.41
N ASN A 282 33.14 4.11 -21.71
CA ASN A 282 33.77 3.36 -22.80
C ASN A 282 35.27 3.59 -22.94
N GLN A 283 35.80 4.72 -22.43
CA GLN A 283 37.22 5.04 -22.42
C GLN A 283 37.98 4.51 -21.17
N VAL A 284 37.26 4.09 -20.16
CA VAL A 284 37.84 3.57 -18.91
C VAL A 284 37.96 2.05 -19.01
N ASN A 285 39.13 1.52 -18.70
CA ASN A 285 39.31 0.10 -18.41
C ASN A 285 39.27 -0.07 -16.89
N THR A 286 38.28 -0.77 -16.37
CA THR A 286 38.13 -0.97 -14.92
C THR A 286 39.05 -2.05 -14.38
N GLU A 287 39.76 -2.80 -15.26
CA GLU A 287 40.61 -3.96 -14.91
C GLU A 287 39.85 -5.09 -14.17
N ILE A 288 38.52 -5.07 -14.19
CA ILE A 288 37.66 -6.06 -13.58
C ILE A 288 37.22 -7.07 -14.64
N THR A 289 37.15 -8.35 -14.28
CA THR A 289 36.83 -9.47 -15.19
C THR A 289 35.46 -9.30 -15.90
N ARG A 290 34.56 -8.48 -15.35
CA ARG A 290 33.21 -8.18 -15.91
C ARG A 290 33.04 -6.70 -16.25
N ASP A 291 34.09 -6.07 -16.78
CA ASP A 291 34.09 -4.64 -17.17
C ASP A 291 32.89 -4.26 -18.05
N ALA A 292 32.58 -5.08 -19.04
CA ALA A 292 31.45 -4.82 -19.94
C ALA A 292 30.09 -4.81 -19.21
N VAL A 293 29.85 -5.74 -18.28
CA VAL A 293 28.62 -5.83 -17.49
C VAL A 293 28.46 -4.60 -16.59
N ILE A 294 29.55 -4.17 -15.94
CA ILE A 294 29.52 -2.97 -15.08
C ILE A 294 29.22 -1.71 -15.89
N LYS A 295 29.81 -1.58 -17.07
CA LYS A 295 29.56 -0.46 -17.98
C LYS A 295 28.12 -0.41 -18.45
N GLU A 296 27.57 -1.57 -18.82
CA GLU A 296 26.18 -1.72 -19.21
C GLU A 296 25.23 -1.35 -18.07
N MET A 297 25.46 -1.85 -16.86
CA MET A 297 24.67 -1.49 -15.67
C MET A 297 24.70 0.03 -15.39
N ILE A 298 25.85 0.67 -15.49
CA ILE A 298 25.99 2.13 -15.32
C ILE A 298 25.19 2.86 -16.40
N ASN A 299 25.30 2.45 -17.66
CA ASN A 299 24.58 3.06 -18.76
C ASN A 299 23.07 2.90 -18.61
N CYS A 300 22.61 1.73 -18.24
CA CYS A 300 21.18 1.46 -17.96
C CYS A 300 20.65 2.30 -16.78
N GLY A 301 21.47 2.56 -15.76
CA GLY A 301 21.12 3.48 -14.69
C GLY A 301 20.84 4.90 -15.17
N TYR A 302 21.65 5.43 -16.10
CA TYR A 302 21.42 6.75 -16.69
C TYR A 302 20.22 6.81 -17.62
N ILE A 303 20.00 5.77 -18.42
CA ILE A 303 18.84 5.67 -19.31
C ILE A 303 17.56 5.63 -18.48
N LYS A 304 17.56 4.85 -17.39
CA LYS A 304 16.45 4.79 -16.45
C LYS A 304 16.17 6.14 -15.79
N ALA A 305 17.20 6.87 -15.41
CA ALA A 305 17.04 8.22 -14.84
C ALA A 305 16.45 9.21 -15.85
N ALA A 306 16.82 9.11 -17.13
CA ALA A 306 16.23 9.92 -18.20
C ALA A 306 14.75 9.56 -18.45
N ASP A 307 14.40 8.28 -18.42
CA ASP A 307 13.02 7.79 -18.53
C ASP A 307 12.16 8.28 -17.35
N ILE A 308 12.72 8.30 -16.14
CA ILE A 308 12.05 8.88 -14.96
C ILE A 308 11.78 10.37 -15.14
N ALA A 309 12.75 11.15 -15.60
CA ALA A 309 12.59 12.57 -15.86
C ALA A 309 11.51 12.82 -16.93
N ASP A 310 11.48 12.02 -17.99
CA ASP A 310 10.50 12.12 -19.07
C ASP A 310 9.07 11.79 -18.58
N ARG A 311 8.91 10.78 -17.77
CA ARG A 311 7.58 10.36 -17.29
C ARG A 311 7.02 11.24 -16.18
N PHE A 312 7.88 11.75 -15.30
CA PHE A 312 7.46 12.33 -14.02
C PHE A 312 7.95 13.77 -13.79
N GLY A 313 8.64 14.40 -14.74
CA GLY A 313 9.20 15.73 -14.57
C GLY A 313 8.20 16.84 -14.25
N ASP A 314 6.92 16.67 -14.62
CA ASP A 314 5.84 17.61 -14.29
C ASP A 314 4.99 17.15 -13.10
N PHE A 315 5.35 16.02 -12.47
CA PHE A 315 4.57 15.45 -11.38
C PHE A 315 5.01 16.03 -10.03
N VAL A 316 4.07 16.51 -9.23
CA VAL A 316 4.34 16.94 -7.86
C VAL A 316 4.68 15.70 -7.02
N ILE A 317 5.97 15.44 -6.82
CA ILE A 317 6.47 14.24 -6.15
C ILE A 317 6.22 14.29 -4.65
N ASP A 318 6.48 15.44 -4.02
CA ASP A 318 6.29 15.65 -2.59
C ASP A 318 4.80 15.57 -2.23
N PRO A 319 4.38 14.59 -1.39
CA PRO A 319 3.00 14.51 -0.92
C PRO A 319 2.51 15.77 -0.21
N GLY A 320 3.40 16.50 0.48
CA GLY A 320 3.07 17.72 1.20
C GLY A 320 2.78 18.92 0.29
N LEU A 321 3.23 18.87 -0.96
CA LEU A 321 2.97 19.88 -1.99
C LEU A 321 1.82 19.50 -2.94
N ASP A 322 1.28 18.30 -2.80
CA ASP A 322 0.16 17.83 -3.61
C ASP A 322 -1.17 18.34 -3.05
N ALA A 323 -1.82 19.25 -3.78
CA ALA A 323 -3.09 19.84 -3.38
C ALA A 323 -4.26 18.84 -3.27
N GLU A 324 -4.15 17.67 -3.87
CA GLU A 324 -5.12 16.58 -3.69
C GLU A 324 -4.91 15.85 -2.35
N ILE A 325 -3.69 15.91 -1.79
CA ILE A 325 -3.33 15.23 -0.54
C ILE A 325 -3.43 16.17 0.66
N VAL A 326 -2.87 17.38 0.56
CA VAL A 326 -2.80 18.33 1.66
C VAL A 326 -3.41 19.67 1.25
N ASP A 327 -4.26 20.23 2.09
CA ASP A 327 -4.77 21.59 1.89
C ASP A 327 -3.62 22.57 1.66
N GLN A 328 -3.70 23.33 0.57
CA GLN A 328 -2.72 24.37 0.29
C GLN A 328 -3.11 25.69 0.96
N PRO A 329 -2.14 26.54 1.34
CA PRO A 329 -2.41 27.83 1.95
C PRO A 329 -3.41 28.67 1.14
N GLY A 330 -4.52 29.03 1.76
CA GLY A 330 -5.59 29.79 1.13
C GLY A 330 -6.61 28.98 0.31
N LEU A 331 -6.47 27.65 0.25
CA LEU A 331 -7.38 26.73 -0.44
C LEU A 331 -7.83 25.59 0.50
N PRO A 332 -8.54 25.87 1.61
CA PRO A 332 -8.99 24.84 2.53
C PRO A 332 -10.04 23.94 1.89
N GLY A 333 -10.01 22.66 2.25
CA GLY A 333 -10.95 21.64 1.78
C GLY A 333 -10.66 21.10 0.38
N THR A 334 -9.48 21.35 -0.17
CA THR A 334 -9.01 20.74 -1.43
C THR A 334 -8.24 19.45 -1.18
N GLY A 335 -7.47 19.39 -0.10
CA GLY A 335 -6.70 18.22 0.31
C GLY A 335 -7.53 17.18 1.06
N ILE A 336 -7.02 15.96 1.11
CA ILE A 336 -7.54 14.89 1.97
C ILE A 336 -7.22 15.19 3.44
N PHE A 337 -6.02 15.71 3.70
CA PHE A 337 -5.57 16.14 5.01
C PHE A 337 -5.56 17.68 5.08
N THR A 338 -6.09 18.22 6.16
CA THR A 338 -5.99 19.66 6.40
C THR A 338 -4.55 20.07 6.73
N GLU A 339 -4.19 21.32 6.47
CA GLU A 339 -2.87 21.88 6.84
C GLU A 339 -2.59 21.71 8.35
N VAL A 340 -3.63 21.80 9.19
CA VAL A 340 -3.52 21.64 10.65
C VAL A 340 -3.19 20.19 11.01
N GLU A 341 -3.90 19.21 10.45
CA GLU A 341 -3.61 17.78 10.66
C GLU A 341 -2.21 17.42 10.19
N TRP A 342 -1.81 17.94 9.03
CA TRP A 342 -0.49 17.65 8.45
C TRP A 342 0.68 18.15 9.30
N ASN A 343 0.53 19.34 9.90
CA ASN A 343 1.57 20.04 10.64
C ASN A 343 1.48 19.88 12.17
N ALA A 344 0.56 19.06 12.68
CA ALA A 344 0.29 18.94 14.12
C ALA A 344 1.48 18.47 14.95
N GLY A 345 2.43 17.74 14.38
CA GLY A 345 3.62 17.28 15.09
C GLY A 345 3.35 16.15 16.10
N ASP A 346 2.17 15.57 16.07
CA ASP A 346 1.74 14.46 16.91
C ASP A 346 1.84 13.11 16.18
N ARG A 347 1.35 12.05 16.82
CA ARG A 347 1.36 10.71 16.25
C ARG A 347 0.43 10.60 15.04
N ASP A 348 -0.72 11.27 15.06
CA ASP A 348 -1.69 11.22 13.98
C ASP A 348 -1.09 11.83 12.70
N ALA A 349 -0.48 13.00 12.81
CA ALA A 349 0.23 13.64 11.70
C ALA A 349 1.36 12.77 11.12
N ASN A 350 2.07 12.02 11.96
CA ASN A 350 3.10 11.10 11.47
C ASN A 350 2.50 9.94 10.67
N GLU A 351 1.40 9.35 11.14
CA GLU A 351 0.69 8.29 10.41
C GLU A 351 0.08 8.83 9.09
N PHE A 352 -0.42 10.05 9.08
CA PHE A 352 -0.95 10.70 7.87
C PHE A 352 0.15 10.94 6.83
N ARG A 353 1.31 11.46 7.23
CA ARG A 353 2.47 11.67 6.35
C ARG A 353 3.02 10.35 5.81
N LYS A 354 3.13 9.32 6.64
CA LYS A 354 3.52 7.96 6.25
C LYS A 354 2.55 7.40 5.20
N THR A 355 1.25 7.49 5.48
CA THR A 355 0.20 7.04 4.56
C THR A 355 0.26 7.79 3.23
N ALA A 356 0.39 9.12 3.27
CA ALA A 356 0.50 9.94 2.09
C ALA A 356 1.71 9.58 1.21
N ALA A 357 2.85 9.30 1.83
CA ALA A 357 4.05 8.89 1.13
C ALA A 357 3.85 7.56 0.38
N ILE A 358 3.33 6.53 1.04
CA ILE A 358 3.12 5.22 0.42
C ILE A 358 1.98 5.25 -0.60
N MET A 359 0.82 5.85 -0.28
CA MET A 359 -0.31 5.89 -1.21
C MET A 359 0.06 6.64 -2.50
N LYS A 360 0.84 7.71 -2.39
CA LYS A 360 1.29 8.47 -3.56
C LYS A 360 2.17 7.63 -4.48
N LEU A 361 3.10 6.86 -3.93
CA LEU A 361 3.95 5.96 -4.71
C LEU A 361 3.13 4.86 -5.39
N VAL A 362 2.25 4.19 -4.64
CA VAL A 362 1.54 3.01 -5.12
C VAL A 362 0.43 3.38 -6.11
N ILE A 363 -0.42 4.33 -5.77
CA ILE A 363 -1.59 4.68 -6.60
C ILE A 363 -1.17 5.34 -7.92
N ASN A 364 -0.06 6.07 -7.94
CA ASN A 364 0.50 6.62 -9.18
C ASN A 364 1.43 5.63 -9.91
N GLY A 365 1.62 4.42 -9.40
CA GLY A 365 2.35 3.35 -10.05
C GLY A 365 3.88 3.47 -9.97
N PHE A 366 4.42 4.26 -9.05
CA PHE A 366 5.85 4.27 -8.74
C PHE A 366 6.27 3.01 -7.98
N ALA A 367 5.34 2.40 -7.24
CA ALA A 367 5.49 1.11 -6.62
C ALA A 367 4.27 0.24 -6.93
N GLY A 368 4.46 -1.09 -7.05
CA GLY A 368 3.38 -2.02 -7.35
C GLY A 368 2.52 -2.32 -6.13
N ALA A 369 3.13 -2.35 -4.95
CA ALA A 369 2.45 -2.58 -3.69
C ALA A 369 3.10 -1.81 -2.55
N GLY A 370 2.32 -1.48 -1.53
CA GLY A 370 2.75 -0.77 -0.34
C GLY A 370 2.26 -1.39 0.96
N CYS A 371 3.11 -1.37 2.00
CA CYS A 371 2.78 -1.76 3.36
C CYS A 371 2.87 -0.56 4.29
N ILE A 372 1.76 -0.20 4.92
CA ILE A 372 1.68 0.84 5.94
C ILE A 372 1.57 0.15 7.30
N GLU A 373 2.67 0.16 8.04
CA GLU A 373 2.68 -0.35 9.39
C GLU A 373 2.15 0.71 10.35
N MET A 374 1.31 0.28 11.29
CA MET A 374 0.82 1.06 12.41
C MET A 374 1.02 0.29 13.69
N GLY A 375 1.97 0.72 14.52
CA GLY A 375 2.32 0.02 15.74
C GLY A 375 1.42 0.31 16.93
N GLY A 376 1.54 -0.57 17.92
CA GLY A 376 0.91 -0.40 19.24
C GLY A 376 -0.54 -0.83 19.30
N TYR A 377 -0.97 -1.76 18.46
CA TYR A 377 -2.31 -2.35 18.48
C TYR A 377 -2.49 -3.42 19.55
N ASP A 378 -1.52 -3.61 20.39
CA ASP A 378 -1.61 -4.44 21.61
C ASP A 378 -2.35 -3.66 22.73
N TYR A 379 -3.64 -3.40 22.54
CA TYR A 379 -4.45 -2.61 23.47
C TYR A 379 -5.37 -3.46 24.36
N HIS A 380 -4.95 -4.68 24.71
CA HIS A 380 -5.59 -5.48 25.74
C HIS A 380 -5.37 -4.90 27.16
N GLY A 381 -5.98 -5.47 28.18
CA GLY A 381 -5.79 -5.05 29.58
C GLY A 381 -6.50 -3.74 29.94
N GLY A 382 -7.77 -3.59 29.52
CA GLY A 382 -8.60 -2.43 29.87
C GLY A 382 -8.33 -1.19 29.07
N ARG A 383 -7.95 -1.32 27.78
CA ARG A 383 -7.58 -0.20 26.90
C ARG A 383 -8.56 0.01 25.75
N ARG A 384 -9.86 -0.13 26.02
CA ARG A 384 -10.88 0.08 24.99
C ARG A 384 -10.78 1.46 24.34
N ALA A 385 -10.72 2.52 25.15
CA ALA A 385 -10.62 3.89 24.69
C ALA A 385 -9.37 4.14 23.80
N GLU A 386 -8.24 3.53 24.18
CA GLU A 386 -7.01 3.61 23.36
C GLU A 386 -7.18 2.90 22.02
N GLY A 387 -7.82 1.72 22.02
CA GLY A 387 -8.14 0.98 20.78
C GLY A 387 -9.03 1.78 19.85
N GLU A 388 -10.11 2.40 20.35
CA GLU A 388 -11.01 3.23 19.53
C GLU A 388 -10.26 4.36 18.80
N VAL A 389 -9.37 5.07 19.51
CA VAL A 389 -8.57 6.15 18.91
C VAL A 389 -7.62 5.63 17.81
N LYS A 390 -6.96 4.50 18.07
CA LYS A 390 -6.04 3.90 17.10
C LYS A 390 -6.78 3.36 15.87
N ASP A 391 -7.88 2.68 16.08
CA ASP A 391 -8.72 2.13 15.03
C ASP A 391 -9.31 3.27 14.15
N GLU A 392 -9.75 4.37 14.76
CA GLU A 392 -10.25 5.53 14.01
C GLU A 392 -9.16 6.21 13.18
N ARG A 393 -7.94 6.34 13.73
CA ARG A 393 -6.77 6.82 13.00
C ARG A 393 -6.43 5.93 11.80
N ALA A 394 -6.41 4.60 11.99
CA ALA A 394 -6.20 3.66 10.89
C ALA A 394 -7.31 3.80 9.83
N GLY A 395 -8.56 3.93 10.26
CA GLY A 395 -9.68 4.21 9.37
C GLY A 395 -9.49 5.51 8.57
N ARG A 396 -9.01 6.59 9.22
CA ARG A 396 -8.69 7.86 8.54
C ARG A 396 -7.65 7.67 7.44
N CYS A 397 -6.59 6.89 7.69
CA CYS A 397 -5.56 6.56 6.73
C CYS A 397 -6.07 5.65 5.60
N MET A 398 -6.90 4.64 5.93
CA MET A 398 -7.56 3.79 4.93
C MET A 398 -8.46 4.61 3.99
N GLY A 399 -9.27 5.50 4.57
CA GLY A 399 -10.13 6.40 3.80
C GLY A 399 -9.33 7.34 2.91
N ALA A 400 -8.18 7.83 3.39
CA ALA A 400 -7.28 8.67 2.60
C ALA A 400 -6.76 7.93 1.35
N CYS A 401 -6.36 6.67 1.47
CA CYS A 401 -5.94 5.85 0.32
C CYS A 401 -7.09 5.66 -0.68
N LEU A 402 -8.31 5.38 -0.21
CA LEU A 402 -9.49 5.22 -1.06
C LEU A 402 -9.87 6.53 -1.76
N GLU A 403 -9.87 7.64 -1.05
CA GLU A 403 -10.17 8.96 -1.63
C GLU A 403 -9.10 9.38 -2.65
N TYR A 404 -7.82 9.16 -2.35
CA TYR A 404 -6.77 9.49 -3.30
C TYR A 404 -6.86 8.63 -4.57
N ALA A 405 -7.16 7.34 -4.44
CA ALA A 405 -7.43 6.47 -5.59
C ALA A 405 -8.63 6.99 -6.41
N ALA A 406 -9.68 7.48 -5.74
CA ALA A 406 -10.86 8.05 -6.39
C ALA A 406 -10.51 9.34 -7.15
N ARG A 407 -9.74 10.25 -6.56
CA ARG A 407 -9.27 11.49 -7.21
C ARG A 407 -8.39 11.18 -8.42
N ARG A 408 -7.58 10.14 -8.34
CA ARG A 408 -6.73 9.67 -9.45
C ARG A 408 -7.49 8.82 -10.49
N GLY A 409 -8.77 8.49 -10.24
CA GLY A 409 -9.58 7.63 -11.12
C GLY A 409 -9.00 6.22 -11.29
N LYS A 410 -8.30 5.70 -10.26
CA LYS A 410 -7.65 4.39 -10.27
C LYS A 410 -8.37 3.41 -9.36
N PRO A 411 -8.52 2.14 -9.74
CA PRO A 411 -8.95 1.12 -8.80
C PRO A 411 -7.87 0.93 -7.72
N LEU A 412 -8.28 0.38 -6.58
CA LEU A 412 -7.36 0.06 -5.47
C LEU A 412 -7.87 -1.17 -4.74
N MET A 413 -6.99 -2.12 -4.46
CA MET A 413 -7.24 -3.16 -3.45
C MET A 413 -6.47 -2.82 -2.18
N MET A 414 -7.18 -2.73 -1.07
CA MET A 414 -6.62 -2.43 0.24
C MET A 414 -6.88 -3.60 1.19
N TYR A 415 -5.83 -4.16 1.78
CA TYR A 415 -5.90 -5.29 2.71
C TYR A 415 -5.52 -4.85 4.11
N VAL A 416 -6.31 -5.25 5.11
CA VAL A 416 -6.09 -4.88 6.52
C VAL A 416 -5.95 -6.14 7.35
N PHE A 417 -4.86 -6.25 8.06
CA PHE A 417 -4.55 -7.39 8.90
C PHE A 417 -3.89 -6.98 10.22
N SER A 418 -3.93 -7.88 11.15
CA SER A 418 -3.22 -7.81 12.42
C SER A 418 -2.69 -9.19 12.78
N ASP A 419 -1.58 -9.24 13.45
CA ASP A 419 -0.92 -10.46 13.90
C ASP A 419 -1.54 -11.08 15.16
N GLY A 420 -2.70 -10.62 15.55
CA GLY A 420 -3.49 -11.13 16.64
C GLY A 420 -4.89 -10.56 16.67
N SER A 421 -5.51 -10.64 17.82
CA SER A 421 -6.81 -10.03 18.12
C SER A 421 -6.98 -9.86 19.62
N VAL A 422 -8.03 -9.19 20.03
CA VAL A 422 -8.40 -8.97 21.43
C VAL A 422 -9.79 -9.53 21.72
N SER A 423 -10.08 -9.80 22.98
CA SER A 423 -11.41 -10.21 23.41
C SER A 423 -11.87 -9.45 24.65
N SER A 424 -13.20 -9.34 24.80
CA SER A 424 -13.89 -8.73 25.95
C SER A 424 -14.50 -9.81 26.86
N ASN A 425 -14.62 -9.50 28.14
CA ASN A 425 -15.36 -10.31 29.12
C ASN A 425 -16.73 -9.72 29.44
N GLY A 426 -17.19 -8.70 28.72
CA GLY A 426 -18.44 -8.01 28.92
C GLY A 426 -18.40 -6.84 29.91
N ALA A 427 -17.25 -6.52 30.51
CA ALA A 427 -17.07 -5.23 31.19
C ALA A 427 -17.17 -4.08 30.17
N ILE A 428 -17.74 -2.95 30.57
CA ILE A 428 -18.06 -1.84 29.67
C ILE A 428 -17.21 -0.62 30.01
N ASP A 429 -16.57 -0.03 29.00
CA ASP A 429 -15.94 1.29 29.09
C ASP A 429 -16.97 2.39 28.82
N ASN A 430 -17.45 3.02 29.88
CA ASN A 430 -18.42 4.12 29.82
C ASN A 430 -17.74 5.49 29.63
N THR A 431 -16.45 5.57 29.42
CA THR A 431 -15.79 6.83 29.06
C THR A 431 -16.28 7.30 27.69
N MET A 432 -16.12 8.59 27.41
CA MET A 432 -16.50 9.14 26.11
C MET A 432 -15.73 8.49 24.96
N ALA A 433 -14.46 8.17 25.15
CA ALA A 433 -13.61 7.50 24.16
C ALA A 433 -13.90 5.98 24.05
N GLY A 434 -14.32 5.31 25.15
CA GLY A 434 -14.72 3.91 25.15
C GLY A 434 -16.09 3.65 24.53
N ARG A 435 -16.93 4.70 24.41
CA ARG A 435 -18.21 4.72 23.68
C ARG A 435 -19.25 3.70 24.17
N GLY A 436 -19.18 3.29 25.41
CA GLY A 436 -20.11 2.30 26.00
C GLY A 436 -19.89 0.88 25.47
N LYS A 437 -18.74 0.58 24.87
CA LYS A 437 -18.40 -0.74 24.34
C LYS A 437 -17.64 -1.60 25.36
N GLY A 438 -17.50 -2.89 25.05
CA GLY A 438 -16.82 -3.85 25.91
C GLY A 438 -15.32 -3.60 26.03
N GLU A 439 -14.82 -3.68 27.27
CA GLU A 439 -13.39 -3.56 27.56
C GLU A 439 -12.58 -4.74 27.00
N TRP A 440 -11.40 -4.43 26.50
CA TRP A 440 -10.45 -5.43 26.03
C TRP A 440 -9.62 -5.98 27.18
N VAL A 441 -9.76 -7.25 27.47
CA VAL A 441 -9.16 -7.85 28.68
C VAL A 441 -8.04 -8.84 28.40
N SER A 442 -7.98 -9.42 27.22
CA SER A 442 -6.92 -10.36 26.84
C SER A 442 -6.75 -10.45 25.33
N ASP A 443 -5.58 -10.89 24.92
CA ASP A 443 -5.30 -11.39 23.59
C ASP A 443 -6.15 -12.60 23.27
N ASN A 444 -6.53 -12.76 22.02
CA ASN A 444 -7.37 -13.87 21.61
C ASN A 444 -7.19 -14.23 20.13
N SER A 445 -6.52 -15.32 19.85
CA SER A 445 -6.36 -15.82 18.49
C SER A 445 -7.66 -16.29 17.81
N SER A 446 -8.72 -16.60 18.61
CA SER A 446 -9.94 -17.16 18.02
C SER A 446 -10.97 -16.13 17.57
N THR A 447 -10.82 -14.87 17.95
CA THR A 447 -11.68 -13.76 17.51
C THR A 447 -11.04 -12.97 16.36
N ALA A 448 -9.93 -13.45 15.81
CA ALA A 448 -9.19 -12.79 14.77
C ALA A 448 -9.90 -12.87 13.39
N GLY A 449 -9.62 -11.90 12.57
CA GLY A 449 -10.06 -11.82 11.19
C GLY A 449 -9.28 -10.76 10.45
N THR A 450 -9.34 -10.81 9.15
CA THR A 450 -8.79 -9.79 8.24
C THR A 450 -9.85 -9.38 7.24
N PHE A 451 -9.68 -8.25 6.59
CA PHE A 451 -10.58 -7.84 5.52
C PHE A 451 -9.83 -7.10 4.42
N PHE A 452 -10.44 -7.04 3.27
CA PHE A 452 -9.98 -6.17 2.20
C PHE A 452 -11.12 -5.35 1.62
N LEU A 453 -10.79 -4.12 1.22
CA LEU A 453 -11.68 -3.23 0.50
C LEU A 453 -11.16 -3.06 -0.92
N VAL A 454 -12.09 -3.00 -1.86
CA VAL A 454 -11.79 -2.74 -3.28
C VAL A 454 -12.57 -1.51 -3.70
N TYR A 455 -11.85 -0.48 -4.14
CA TYR A 455 -12.42 0.66 -4.84
C TYR A 455 -12.33 0.42 -6.35
N ASN A 456 -13.40 0.70 -7.07
CA ASN A 456 -13.40 0.64 -8.54
C ASN A 456 -14.13 1.88 -9.11
N PRO A 457 -13.44 2.74 -9.87
CA PRO A 457 -14.04 3.94 -10.40
C PRO A 457 -15.24 3.62 -11.31
N GLY A 458 -16.35 4.33 -11.09
CA GLY A 458 -17.57 4.23 -11.90
C GLY A 458 -18.51 3.09 -11.56
N ARG A 459 -18.08 2.03 -10.85
CA ARG A 459 -18.94 0.90 -10.50
C ARG A 459 -18.47 0.20 -9.23
N ARG A 460 -19.39 -0.08 -8.30
CA ARG A 460 -19.07 -0.93 -7.14
C ARG A 460 -18.62 -2.32 -7.61
N PRO A 461 -17.51 -2.87 -7.07
CA PRO A 461 -17.10 -4.25 -7.34
C PRO A 461 -18.23 -5.24 -7.04
N THR A 462 -18.48 -6.18 -7.94
CA THR A 462 -19.60 -7.12 -7.85
C THR A 462 -19.14 -8.39 -7.12
N ILE A 463 -19.85 -8.78 -6.06
CA ILE A 463 -19.65 -10.06 -5.38
C ILE A 463 -20.08 -11.20 -6.30
N ILE A 464 -19.36 -12.32 -6.27
CA ILE A 464 -19.73 -13.56 -6.94
C ILE A 464 -21.00 -14.14 -6.30
N GLY A 465 -21.90 -14.71 -7.11
CA GLY A 465 -23.12 -15.37 -6.68
C GLY A 465 -24.35 -14.83 -7.40
N ALA A 466 -25.28 -15.74 -7.75
CA ALA A 466 -26.53 -15.44 -8.42
C ALA A 466 -27.63 -15.03 -7.44
N THR A 467 -27.51 -15.46 -6.18
CA THR A 467 -28.46 -15.14 -5.09
C THR A 467 -27.76 -14.30 -4.00
N LEU A 468 -28.55 -13.62 -3.17
CA LEU A 468 -28.03 -12.86 -2.03
C LEU A 468 -27.32 -13.75 -1.01
N GLU A 469 -27.79 -14.99 -0.86
CA GLU A 469 -27.18 -15.98 0.03
C GLU A 469 -25.81 -16.42 -0.48
N GLU A 470 -25.67 -16.68 -1.79
CA GLU A 470 -24.37 -16.98 -2.40
C GLU A 470 -23.42 -15.80 -2.28
N GLN A 471 -23.89 -14.58 -2.56
CA GLN A 471 -23.09 -13.36 -2.42
C GLN A 471 -22.64 -13.16 -0.97
N ALA A 472 -23.49 -13.42 0.02
CA ALA A 472 -23.13 -13.30 1.44
C ALA A 472 -22.00 -14.27 1.84
N ILE A 473 -21.98 -15.48 1.28
CA ILE A 473 -20.90 -16.46 1.50
C ILE A 473 -19.60 -16.02 0.83
N HIS A 474 -19.66 -15.50 -0.39
CA HIS A 474 -18.48 -15.00 -1.09
C HIS A 474 -17.93 -13.69 -0.50
N GLN A 475 -18.77 -12.92 0.19
CA GLN A 475 -18.32 -11.72 0.90
C GLN A 475 -17.67 -12.03 2.25
N GLN A 476 -17.96 -13.20 2.83
CA GLN A 476 -17.35 -13.69 4.07
C GLN A 476 -16.70 -15.05 3.83
N LEU A 477 -15.40 -15.06 3.58
CA LEU A 477 -14.63 -16.25 3.22
C LEU A 477 -14.26 -17.10 4.45
N GLY A 478 -15.25 -17.79 4.96
CA GLY A 478 -15.24 -18.53 6.23
C GLY A 478 -16.33 -18.03 7.17
N TYR A 479 -16.36 -18.49 8.42
CA TYR A 479 -17.38 -18.06 9.38
C TYR A 479 -16.96 -18.28 10.83
N MET A 480 -17.69 -17.66 11.75
CA MET A 480 -17.56 -17.86 13.19
C MET A 480 -18.71 -18.70 13.73
N SER A 481 -18.48 -19.39 14.84
CA SER A 481 -19.55 -19.98 15.64
C SER A 481 -20.37 -18.89 16.33
N SER A 482 -21.55 -19.24 16.81
CA SER A 482 -22.46 -18.31 17.50
C SER A 482 -21.84 -17.62 18.71
N ASP A 483 -20.78 -18.20 19.31
CA ASP A 483 -20.00 -17.64 20.43
C ASP A 483 -18.85 -16.73 20.00
N GLY A 484 -18.73 -16.41 18.68
CA GLY A 484 -17.74 -15.50 18.14
C GLY A 484 -16.33 -16.09 17.95
N ALA A 485 -16.21 -17.41 17.85
CA ALA A 485 -14.94 -18.07 17.56
C ALA A 485 -14.85 -18.52 16.10
N VAL A 486 -13.71 -18.28 15.45
CA VAL A 486 -13.42 -18.75 14.10
C VAL A 486 -13.59 -20.25 13.99
N GLN A 487 -14.36 -20.72 13.02
CA GLN A 487 -14.54 -22.14 12.71
C GLN A 487 -13.35 -22.63 11.89
N ARG A 488 -12.45 -23.38 12.55
CA ARG A 488 -11.13 -23.79 12.03
C ARG A 488 -11.19 -24.61 10.73
N ALA A 489 -12.29 -25.35 10.54
CA ALA A 489 -12.49 -26.21 9.38
C ALA A 489 -13.33 -25.55 8.29
N ALA A 490 -13.72 -24.28 8.46
CA ALA A 490 -14.55 -23.58 7.48
C ALA A 490 -13.85 -23.40 6.14
N THR A 491 -12.57 -23.02 6.18
CA THR A 491 -11.74 -22.81 4.98
C THR A 491 -10.29 -23.21 5.29
N PRO A 492 -9.46 -23.43 4.28
CA PRO A 492 -8.02 -23.60 4.46
C PRO A 492 -7.35 -22.44 5.22
N ALA A 493 -7.82 -21.21 5.01
CA ALA A 493 -7.32 -19.99 5.65
C ALA A 493 -7.63 -19.91 7.15
N ALA A 494 -8.73 -20.51 7.61
CA ALA A 494 -9.31 -20.28 8.94
C ALA A 494 -8.36 -20.60 10.12
N ASN A 495 -7.37 -21.47 9.92
CA ASN A 495 -6.41 -21.87 10.96
C ASN A 495 -4.96 -21.93 10.43
N ASN A 496 -4.64 -21.21 9.35
CA ASN A 496 -3.30 -21.19 8.76
C ASN A 496 -3.05 -19.85 8.06
N VAL A 497 -2.17 -19.04 8.62
CA VAL A 497 -1.87 -17.68 8.14
C VAL A 497 -1.22 -17.69 6.75
N ASN A 498 -0.39 -18.68 6.39
CA ASN A 498 0.14 -18.80 5.03
C ASN A 498 -0.99 -19.02 4.01
N LEU A 499 -2.00 -19.81 4.35
CA LEU A 499 -3.17 -20.05 3.50
C LEU A 499 -4.13 -18.85 3.47
N LEU A 500 -4.16 -18.06 4.56
CA LEU A 500 -4.84 -16.77 4.58
C LEU A 500 -4.21 -15.82 3.56
N VAL A 501 -2.89 -15.68 3.56
CA VAL A 501 -2.18 -14.87 2.56
C VAL A 501 -2.46 -15.37 1.15
N ASN A 502 -2.38 -16.68 0.90
CA ASN A 502 -2.71 -17.25 -0.41
C ASN A 502 -4.16 -16.95 -0.84
N THR A 503 -5.10 -16.88 0.11
CA THR A 503 -6.49 -16.48 -0.19
C THR A 503 -6.57 -15.01 -0.62
N VAL A 504 -5.81 -14.13 0.00
CA VAL A 504 -5.71 -12.70 -0.42
C VAL A 504 -5.13 -12.60 -1.82
N LEU A 505 -4.06 -13.35 -2.13
CA LEU A 505 -3.42 -13.38 -3.44
C LEU A 505 -4.36 -13.91 -4.54
N LEU A 506 -5.14 -14.96 -4.23
CA LEU A 506 -6.17 -15.49 -5.13
C LEU A 506 -7.20 -14.40 -5.46
N ASN A 507 -7.66 -13.64 -4.47
CA ASN A 507 -8.61 -12.55 -4.67
C ASN A 507 -8.00 -11.39 -5.47
N TYR A 508 -6.72 -11.07 -5.25
CA TYR A 508 -6.02 -10.08 -6.07
C TYR A 508 -5.97 -10.50 -7.55
N MET A 509 -5.61 -11.75 -7.84
CA MET A 509 -5.62 -12.27 -9.21
C MET A 509 -7.04 -12.35 -9.81
N ALA A 510 -8.04 -12.66 -9.00
CA ALA A 510 -9.43 -12.69 -9.43
C ALA A 510 -9.94 -11.33 -9.90
N LEU A 511 -9.54 -10.24 -9.26
CA LEU A 511 -9.87 -8.88 -9.70
C LEU A 511 -9.33 -8.56 -11.11
N HIS A 512 -8.29 -9.25 -11.55
CA HIS A 512 -7.69 -9.15 -12.89
C HIS A 512 -8.22 -10.19 -13.89
N GLY A 513 -9.15 -11.08 -13.48
CA GLY A 513 -9.59 -12.21 -14.32
C GLY A 513 -8.55 -13.33 -14.44
N GLU A 514 -7.52 -13.32 -13.62
CA GLU A 514 -6.36 -14.22 -13.67
C GLU A 514 -6.40 -15.37 -12.63
N GLN A 515 -7.51 -15.55 -11.92
CA GLN A 515 -7.62 -16.59 -10.88
C GLN A 515 -7.36 -18.01 -11.42
N GLY A 516 -7.61 -18.24 -12.72
CA GLY A 516 -7.32 -19.52 -13.38
C GLY A 516 -5.84 -19.87 -13.43
N GLU A 517 -4.97 -18.85 -13.38
CA GLU A 517 -3.51 -19.02 -13.38
C GLU A 517 -2.92 -19.13 -11.97
N PHE A 518 -3.73 -19.03 -10.92
CA PHE A 518 -3.26 -19.00 -9.54
C PHE A 518 -2.36 -20.19 -9.19
N ALA A 519 -2.75 -21.41 -9.57
CA ALA A 519 -1.97 -22.61 -9.29
C ALA A 519 -0.65 -22.68 -10.07
N ASN A 520 -0.55 -21.98 -11.21
CA ASN A 520 0.68 -21.89 -12.01
C ASN A 520 1.66 -20.88 -11.38
N VAL A 521 1.13 -19.77 -10.82
CA VAL A 521 1.92 -18.73 -10.16
C VAL A 521 2.41 -19.19 -8.78
N PHE A 522 1.52 -19.82 -8.01
CA PHE A 522 1.77 -20.23 -6.62
C PHE A 522 1.76 -21.75 -6.50
N LEU A 523 2.85 -22.36 -6.89
CA LEU A 523 3.01 -23.80 -6.78
C LEU A 523 2.88 -24.26 -5.31
N ASN A 524 2.15 -25.35 -5.09
CA ASN A 524 1.88 -25.89 -3.74
C ASN A 524 1.15 -24.91 -2.80
N HIS A 525 0.28 -24.07 -3.33
CA HIS A 525 -0.45 -23.02 -2.62
C HIS A 525 -1.37 -23.53 -1.47
N GLY A 526 -1.76 -24.81 -1.45
CA GLY A 526 -2.54 -25.42 -0.36
C GLY A 526 -4.02 -25.04 -0.26
N LEU A 527 -4.56 -24.25 -1.21
CA LEU A 527 -5.98 -23.83 -1.22
C LEU A 527 -6.93 -24.89 -1.82
N GLY A 528 -6.41 -26.06 -2.16
CA GLY A 528 -7.24 -27.12 -2.75
C GLY A 528 -7.42 -27.00 -4.28
N ASN A 529 -8.48 -27.61 -4.80
CA ASN A 529 -8.81 -27.63 -6.22
C ASN A 529 -9.54 -26.33 -6.66
N SER A 530 -9.85 -26.22 -7.95
CA SER A 530 -10.52 -25.05 -8.52
C SER A 530 -11.86 -24.72 -7.86
N THR A 531 -12.65 -25.74 -7.47
CA THR A 531 -13.92 -25.54 -6.77
C THR A 531 -13.71 -24.89 -5.39
N MET A 532 -12.67 -25.31 -4.65
CA MET A 532 -12.33 -24.67 -3.39
C MET A 532 -11.81 -23.25 -3.61
N GLN A 533 -10.99 -23.03 -4.62
CA GLN A 533 -10.50 -21.68 -4.97
C GLN A 533 -11.66 -20.76 -5.36
N GLU A 534 -12.62 -21.24 -6.14
CA GLU A 534 -13.83 -20.49 -6.47
C GLU A 534 -14.60 -20.08 -5.21
N SER A 535 -14.80 -20.98 -4.23
CA SER A 535 -15.47 -20.69 -2.96
C SER A 535 -14.69 -19.71 -2.07
N LEU A 536 -13.38 -19.51 -2.33
CA LEU A 536 -12.50 -18.56 -1.65
C LEU A 536 -12.33 -17.24 -2.41
N THR A 537 -13.06 -17.04 -3.51
CA THR A 537 -12.99 -15.84 -4.34
C THR A 537 -14.23 -14.98 -4.10
N ALA A 538 -14.03 -13.69 -3.77
CA ALA A 538 -15.12 -12.80 -3.39
C ALA A 538 -15.75 -12.07 -4.59
N PHE A 539 -14.93 -11.61 -5.54
CA PHE A 539 -15.36 -10.67 -6.57
C PHE A 539 -15.23 -11.23 -7.98
N THR A 540 -16.14 -10.80 -8.85
CA THR A 540 -15.93 -10.89 -10.30
C THR A 540 -14.81 -9.94 -10.71
N PRO A 541 -14.12 -10.19 -11.85
CA PRO A 541 -13.07 -9.30 -12.34
C PRO A 541 -13.53 -7.86 -12.52
N ILE A 542 -12.67 -6.89 -12.25
CA ILE A 542 -12.87 -5.47 -12.52
C ILE A 542 -12.03 -4.98 -13.70
N CYS A 543 -11.05 -5.77 -14.11
CA CYS A 543 -10.28 -5.57 -15.34
C CYS A 543 -9.87 -6.93 -15.94
N ASP A 544 -9.49 -6.93 -17.21
CA ASP A 544 -8.95 -8.08 -17.92
C ASP A 544 -7.43 -7.96 -18.02
N GLY A 545 -6.75 -8.64 -17.13
CA GLY A 545 -5.29 -8.63 -16.99
C GLY A 545 -4.70 -7.31 -16.47
N THR A 546 -5.16 -6.15 -16.98
CA THR A 546 -4.69 -4.83 -16.57
C THR A 546 -5.84 -3.82 -16.46
N ILE A 547 -5.63 -2.76 -15.67
CA ILE A 547 -6.61 -1.67 -15.51
C ILE A 547 -6.84 -0.83 -16.78
N ALA A 548 -6.03 -1.02 -17.81
CA ALA A 548 -6.25 -0.43 -19.12
C ALA A 548 -7.41 -1.10 -19.90
N VAL A 549 -7.80 -2.31 -19.49
CA VAL A 549 -8.90 -3.09 -20.06
C VAL A 549 -9.96 -3.35 -18.98
N PRO A 550 -10.77 -2.35 -18.60
CA PRO A 550 -11.84 -2.53 -17.61
C PRO A 550 -12.92 -3.46 -18.15
N VAL A 551 -13.57 -4.22 -17.25
CA VAL A 551 -14.65 -5.19 -17.56
C VAL A 551 -16.01 -4.62 -17.17
#